data_5cbd584b953856bba22b2ff6f713b92f
#
_entry.id   5cbd584b953856bba22b2ff6f713b92f
#
_cell.length_a   1.000
_cell.length_b   1.000
_cell.length_c   1.000
_cell.angle_alpha   90.00
_cell.angle_beta   90.00
_cell.angle_gamma   90.00
#
_symmetry.space_group_name_H-M   'P 1'
#
loop_
_entity.id
_entity.type
_entity.pdbx_description
1 polymer ?
#
loop_
_entity_poly.entity_id
_entity_poly.type
_entity_poly.pdbx_seq_one_letter_code
_entity_poly.pdbx_strand_id
1 'polypeptide(L)'
;MTPANPLPTELSAQLAALSPTQLAWLSGYCWAQSQGAAGGLSVSAAPAVAAPARRVLVLSASQTGNARGVAESLHAKLKTAGVEAVLSSAGDFKSKTLPDEDIVLLVTSTQGEGEPPEEALPLYKFVFGKKAPDLGKLTFAVLGLGDSSYPNFCQAGKNFDAKFAELGARRLNDLGICDLEFQSAADAWIEAVVPLVAELAAQTAAASVATPAALQTAGTVYTKDKPYTATLSVRQKITSRSAEKDVEHIEIDLSGSGLHYQAGDALGVLPLNDSALVQEILDLHQLSGEEKIRLSDDLKTDIRTALTEFSDITQNTPALVQQYAELSGSEELKTTAADKARLDAYLAATPPVGVFAAHPHPLDAQTLFQLFRPQTPRLYSIASAQDEVGEEVHLTVGVVRFEHHGNTYTGAASGYLGERLEEGGEVRVFVEPNPNFRLPANGDTPVIMIGAGTGIAPFRAFMQQRAANGDNGKNWLIFGNQRLADDFLYQLEWSDYRKDGTLTRADLAWSRQGEHKVYVQHKIAEHATEVWNWLQQGAHLYVCGDATRMARDVETALIDVIETQGKLSRDDAEDYLNEMREDKRYQRDVY
;
A
#
# COMPACT_ATOMS: atom_id res chain seq x y z
N MET A 1 -11.63 51.04 -41.82
CA MET A 1 -11.43 50.61 -43.22
C MET A 1 -11.22 49.12 -43.21
N THR A 2 -12.21 48.33 -43.65
CA THR A 2 -12.07 46.88 -43.86
C THR A 2 -11.06 46.70 -45.02
N PRO A 3 -10.02 45.83 -44.86
CA PRO A 3 -9.09 45.60 -45.97
C PRO A 3 -9.84 45.02 -47.18
N ALA A 4 -9.51 45.50 -48.36
CA ALA A 4 -10.12 45.05 -49.63
C ALA A 4 -9.85 43.51 -49.75
N ASN A 5 -10.92 42.76 -50.08
CA ASN A 5 -10.80 41.30 -50.29
C ASN A 5 -9.92 41.07 -51.56
N PRO A 6 -8.75 40.40 -51.42
CA PRO A 6 -7.83 40.18 -52.51
C PRO A 6 -8.28 39.09 -53.51
N LEU A 7 -9.42 38.44 -53.25
CA LEU A 7 -9.91 37.35 -54.09
C LEU A 7 -10.87 37.84 -55.17
N PRO A 8 -10.86 37.24 -56.37
CA PRO A 8 -11.85 37.49 -57.41
C PRO A 8 -13.29 37.27 -56.91
N THR A 9 -14.23 38.10 -57.35
CA THR A 9 -15.62 38.07 -56.86
C THR A 9 -16.28 36.72 -57.08
N GLU A 10 -15.97 36.03 -58.13
CA GLU A 10 -16.51 34.72 -58.48
C GLU A 10 -15.99 33.62 -57.50
N LEU A 11 -14.71 33.67 -57.13
CA LEU A 11 -14.10 32.74 -56.16
C LEU A 11 -14.62 33.00 -54.73
N SER A 12 -14.83 34.29 -54.41
CA SER A 12 -15.41 34.62 -53.07
C SER A 12 -16.83 34.10 -52.92
N ALA A 13 -17.63 34.08 -53.96
CA ALA A 13 -18.98 33.50 -53.96
C ALA A 13 -18.96 31.99 -53.86
N GLN A 14 -18.02 31.29 -54.47
CA GLN A 14 -17.84 29.86 -54.37
C GLN A 14 -17.39 29.46 -52.97
N LEU A 15 -16.47 30.21 -52.37
CA LEU A 15 -16.01 29.97 -51.00
C LEU A 15 -17.12 30.18 -49.96
N ALA A 16 -18.00 31.15 -50.17
CA ALA A 16 -19.13 31.41 -49.27
C ALA A 16 -20.19 30.29 -49.30
N ALA A 17 -20.21 29.43 -50.30
CA ALA A 17 -21.10 28.28 -50.42
C ALA A 17 -20.56 27.00 -49.71
N LEU A 18 -19.31 27.01 -49.20
CA LEU A 18 -18.69 25.87 -48.55
C LEU A 18 -19.02 25.79 -47.05
N SER A 19 -19.15 24.60 -46.55
CA SER A 19 -19.30 24.37 -45.11
C SER A 19 -18.02 24.71 -44.32
N PRO A 20 -18.10 24.98 -43.00
CA PRO A 20 -16.92 25.26 -42.18
C PRO A 20 -15.82 24.17 -42.26
N THR A 21 -16.20 22.91 -42.37
CA THR A 21 -15.28 21.78 -42.54
C THR A 21 -14.56 21.82 -43.89
N GLN A 22 -15.28 22.17 -44.98
CA GLN A 22 -14.69 22.32 -46.32
C GLN A 22 -13.76 23.52 -46.41
N LEU A 23 -14.10 24.61 -45.72
CA LEU A 23 -13.23 25.81 -45.65
C LEU A 23 -11.94 25.51 -44.85
N ALA A 24 -12.03 24.76 -43.74
CA ALA A 24 -10.87 24.36 -42.98
C ALA A 24 -9.93 23.43 -43.78
N TRP A 25 -10.51 22.48 -44.53
CA TRP A 25 -9.75 21.59 -45.41
C TRP A 25 -9.07 22.40 -46.55
N LEU A 26 -9.80 23.30 -47.20
CA LEU A 26 -9.30 24.15 -48.29
C LEU A 26 -8.19 25.09 -47.79
N SER A 27 -8.31 25.65 -46.58
CA SER A 27 -7.27 26.48 -45.97
C SER A 27 -5.97 25.68 -45.77
N GLY A 28 -6.04 24.46 -45.26
CA GLY A 28 -4.88 23.55 -45.12
C GLY A 28 -4.28 23.18 -46.48
N TYR A 29 -5.11 22.91 -47.49
CA TYR A 29 -4.67 22.60 -48.84
C TYR A 29 -3.95 23.80 -49.50
N CYS A 30 -4.52 25.01 -49.43
CA CYS A 30 -3.91 26.23 -49.95
C CYS A 30 -2.60 26.58 -49.24
N TRP A 31 -2.52 26.37 -47.94
CA TRP A 31 -1.29 26.56 -47.16
C TRP A 31 -0.20 25.57 -47.61
N ALA A 32 -0.53 24.29 -47.79
CA ALA A 32 0.39 23.26 -48.27
C ALA A 32 0.91 23.59 -49.69
N GLN A 33 0.05 24.09 -50.60
CA GLN A 33 0.42 24.51 -51.93
C GLN A 33 1.33 25.77 -51.92
N SER A 34 1.12 26.71 -51.00
CA SER A 34 1.95 27.90 -50.86
C SER A 34 3.38 27.60 -50.39
N GLN A 35 3.59 26.50 -49.66
CA GLN A 35 4.93 26.03 -49.26
C GLN A 35 5.65 25.29 -50.40
N GLY A 36 4.93 24.76 -51.38
CA GLY A 36 5.48 23.97 -52.49
C GLY A 36 5.97 24.82 -53.71
N ALA A 37 5.83 26.15 -53.70
CA ALA A 37 6.18 27.00 -54.85
C ALA A 37 7.68 27.39 -54.95
N ALA A 38 8.54 26.84 -54.09
CA ALA A 38 9.99 27.07 -54.11
C ALA A 38 10.78 25.75 -54.04
N GLY A 39 10.83 25.00 -55.14
CA GLY A 39 11.77 23.87 -55.24
C GLY A 39 11.21 22.69 -56.06
N GLY A 40 11.96 22.27 -57.08
CA GLY A 40 11.61 21.33 -58.13
C GLY A 40 11.01 20.00 -57.68
N LEU A 41 10.16 19.47 -58.54
CA LEU A 41 9.48 18.19 -58.44
C LEU A 41 10.47 17.01 -58.30
N SER A 42 10.65 16.51 -57.08
CA SER A 42 11.03 15.14 -56.87
C SER A 42 9.78 14.37 -56.40
N VAL A 43 9.40 13.34 -57.15
CA VAL A 43 8.32 12.44 -56.78
C VAL A 43 8.79 11.68 -55.53
N SER A 44 8.43 12.17 -54.36
CA SER A 44 8.61 11.42 -53.11
C SER A 44 7.48 10.43 -52.99
N ALA A 45 7.83 9.20 -52.72
CA ALA A 45 6.88 8.14 -52.37
C ALA A 45 5.89 8.64 -51.31
N ALA A 46 4.64 8.20 -51.40
CA ALA A 46 3.60 8.52 -50.41
C ALA A 46 4.17 8.33 -48.99
N PRO A 47 3.95 9.30 -48.08
CA PRO A 47 4.36 9.10 -46.69
C PRO A 47 3.71 7.81 -46.20
N ALA A 48 4.52 6.87 -45.79
CA ALA A 48 4.04 5.74 -45.01
C ALA A 48 3.20 6.33 -43.87
N VAL A 49 1.98 5.86 -43.70
CA VAL A 49 1.15 6.20 -42.54
C VAL A 49 1.99 5.91 -41.32
N ALA A 50 2.44 6.96 -40.64
CA ALA A 50 3.22 6.76 -39.40
C ALA A 50 2.38 5.91 -38.47
N ALA A 51 2.94 4.79 -38.04
CA ALA A 51 2.29 3.96 -37.03
C ALA A 51 2.02 4.84 -35.80
N PRO A 52 0.86 4.68 -35.13
CA PRO A 52 0.57 5.48 -33.94
C PRO A 52 1.70 5.28 -32.92
N ALA A 53 2.06 6.38 -32.23
CA ALA A 53 3.07 6.33 -31.17
C ALA A 53 2.66 5.29 -30.13
N ARG A 54 3.61 4.45 -29.69
CA ARG A 54 3.33 3.41 -28.68
C ARG A 54 2.97 4.07 -27.36
N ARG A 55 1.91 3.58 -26.74
CA ARG A 55 1.49 4.00 -25.40
C ARG A 55 2.42 3.38 -24.37
N VAL A 56 3.02 4.22 -23.54
CA VAL A 56 3.87 3.78 -22.43
C VAL A 56 3.14 4.05 -21.12
N LEU A 57 2.87 3.01 -20.36
CA LEU A 57 2.19 3.08 -19.07
C LEU A 57 3.16 2.66 -17.97
N VAL A 58 3.36 3.53 -16.98
CA VAL A 58 4.05 3.22 -15.73
C VAL A 58 2.99 2.98 -14.67
N LEU A 59 2.91 1.76 -14.16
CA LEU A 59 1.99 1.37 -13.09
C LEU A 59 2.74 1.26 -11.77
N SER A 60 2.26 1.94 -10.74
CA SER A 60 2.69 1.72 -9.37
C SER A 60 1.69 0.84 -8.63
N ALA A 61 2.20 -0.12 -7.86
CA ALA A 61 1.43 -0.92 -6.93
C ALA A 61 2.14 -0.91 -5.56
N SER A 62 1.68 -0.04 -4.65
CA SER A 62 2.40 0.29 -3.43
C SER A 62 1.50 0.16 -2.20
N GLN A 63 2.00 -0.48 -1.14
CA GLN A 63 1.33 -0.52 0.16
C GLN A 63 1.73 0.66 1.05
N THR A 64 3.01 1.03 1.02
CA THR A 64 3.62 2.01 1.94
C THR A 64 4.29 3.17 1.19
N GLY A 65 3.89 3.45 -0.05
CA GLY A 65 4.42 4.54 -0.87
C GLY A 65 5.76 4.27 -1.57
N ASN A 66 6.58 3.29 -1.14
CA ASN A 66 7.90 3.05 -1.71
C ASN A 66 7.87 2.74 -3.21
N ALA A 67 7.02 1.80 -3.66
CA ALA A 67 6.90 1.45 -5.07
C ALA A 67 6.36 2.63 -5.90
N ARG A 68 5.50 3.48 -5.32
CA ARG A 68 5.04 4.71 -5.95
C ARG A 68 6.18 5.69 -6.18
N GLY A 69 7.02 5.96 -5.18
CA GLY A 69 8.18 6.85 -5.33
C GLY A 69 9.16 6.38 -6.40
N VAL A 70 9.38 5.07 -6.52
CA VAL A 70 10.21 4.49 -7.59
C VAL A 70 9.55 4.65 -8.96
N ALA A 71 8.23 4.43 -9.08
CA ALA A 71 7.48 4.63 -10.33
C ALA A 71 7.48 6.10 -10.78
N GLU A 72 7.39 7.04 -9.85
CA GLU A 72 7.52 8.48 -10.10
C GLU A 72 8.92 8.82 -10.63
N SER A 73 9.97 8.25 -10.04
CA SER A 73 11.36 8.42 -10.48
C SER A 73 11.56 7.85 -11.89
N LEU A 74 11.03 6.67 -12.18
CA LEU A 74 11.04 6.04 -13.51
C LEU A 74 10.34 6.95 -14.54
N HIS A 75 9.13 7.42 -14.21
CA HIS A 75 8.36 8.33 -15.09
C HIS A 75 9.13 9.63 -15.38
N ALA A 76 9.75 10.24 -14.37
CA ALA A 76 10.57 11.43 -14.54
C ALA A 76 11.78 11.20 -15.46
N LYS A 77 12.46 10.05 -15.33
CA LYS A 77 13.59 9.64 -16.19
C LYS A 77 13.14 9.39 -17.64
N LEU A 78 11.99 8.72 -17.85
CA LEU A 78 11.40 8.54 -19.19
C LEU A 78 11.10 9.88 -19.86
N LYS A 79 10.51 10.80 -19.13
CA LYS A 79 10.23 12.17 -19.61
C LYS A 79 11.53 12.90 -20.00
N THR A 80 12.58 12.77 -19.19
CA THR A 80 13.91 13.36 -19.50
C THR A 80 14.53 12.73 -20.76
N ALA A 81 14.27 11.44 -21.00
CA ALA A 81 14.69 10.72 -22.20
C ALA A 81 13.81 11.02 -23.45
N GLY A 82 12.82 11.91 -23.33
CA GLY A 82 11.93 12.28 -24.43
C GLY A 82 10.82 11.27 -24.72
N VAL A 83 10.54 10.36 -23.77
CA VAL A 83 9.45 9.39 -23.88
C VAL A 83 8.22 9.93 -23.16
N GLU A 84 7.11 10.04 -23.90
CA GLU A 84 5.81 10.32 -23.27
C GLU A 84 5.26 9.05 -22.64
N ALA A 85 5.13 9.05 -21.32
CA ALA A 85 4.58 7.95 -20.53
C ALA A 85 3.46 8.47 -19.64
N VAL A 86 2.46 7.62 -19.39
CA VAL A 86 1.40 7.87 -18.40
C VAL A 86 1.78 7.18 -17.12
N LEU A 87 1.79 7.91 -16.00
CA LEU A 87 1.94 7.33 -14.66
C LEU A 87 0.56 7.14 -14.06
N SER A 88 0.27 5.93 -13.57
CA SER A 88 -0.98 5.60 -12.88
C SER A 88 -0.72 4.68 -11.71
N SER A 89 -1.53 4.82 -10.64
CA SER A 89 -1.64 3.76 -9.63
C SER A 89 -2.40 2.57 -10.22
N ALA A 90 -2.06 1.37 -9.80
CA ALA A 90 -2.80 0.16 -10.16
C ALA A 90 -4.27 0.22 -9.69
N GLY A 91 -4.55 0.96 -8.60
CA GLY A 91 -5.90 1.19 -8.09
C GLY A 91 -6.76 2.15 -8.92
N ASP A 92 -6.14 2.98 -9.75
CA ASP A 92 -6.83 3.89 -10.68
C ASP A 92 -6.86 3.33 -12.11
N PHE A 93 -6.10 2.27 -12.37
CA PHE A 93 -6.04 1.63 -13.68
C PHE A 93 -7.18 0.63 -13.87
N LYS A 94 -7.91 0.74 -14.98
CA LYS A 94 -8.96 -0.22 -15.34
C LYS A 94 -8.34 -1.48 -15.93
N SER A 95 -8.31 -2.56 -15.18
CA SER A 95 -7.63 -3.82 -15.53
C SER A 95 -8.02 -4.36 -16.89
N LYS A 96 -9.29 -4.20 -17.29
CA LYS A 96 -9.83 -4.63 -18.59
C LYS A 96 -9.19 -3.93 -19.80
N THR A 97 -8.51 -2.79 -19.61
CA THR A 97 -7.81 -2.07 -20.69
C THR A 97 -6.36 -2.53 -20.89
N LEU A 98 -5.86 -3.41 -20.04
CA LEU A 98 -4.48 -3.91 -20.15
C LEU A 98 -4.10 -4.46 -21.54
N PRO A 99 -4.96 -5.21 -22.25
CA PRO A 99 -4.66 -5.71 -23.60
C PRO A 99 -4.51 -4.63 -24.67
N ASP A 100 -4.97 -3.41 -24.37
CA ASP A 100 -4.90 -2.26 -25.29
C ASP A 100 -3.60 -1.44 -25.11
N GLU A 101 -2.79 -1.77 -24.09
CA GLU A 101 -1.52 -1.11 -23.83
C GLU A 101 -0.38 -1.72 -24.66
N ASP A 102 0.54 -0.88 -25.13
CA ASP A 102 1.71 -1.33 -25.92
C ASP A 102 2.90 -1.68 -25.04
N ILE A 103 3.18 -0.81 -24.03
CA ILE A 103 4.30 -0.97 -23.11
C ILE A 103 3.81 -0.69 -21.69
N VAL A 104 4.00 -1.67 -20.78
CA VAL A 104 3.69 -1.54 -19.35
C VAL A 104 4.94 -1.76 -18.52
N LEU A 105 5.25 -0.77 -17.67
CA LEU A 105 6.32 -0.83 -16.68
C LEU A 105 5.68 -0.89 -15.30
N LEU A 106 5.69 -2.05 -14.68
CA LEU A 106 5.05 -2.28 -13.38
C LEU A 106 6.09 -2.23 -12.25
N VAL A 107 5.88 -1.33 -11.30
CA VAL A 107 6.64 -1.28 -10.04
C VAL A 107 5.71 -1.71 -8.92
N THR A 108 5.97 -2.84 -8.27
CA THR A 108 5.07 -3.42 -7.27
C THR A 108 5.79 -3.82 -6.00
N SER A 109 5.20 -3.52 -4.84
CA SER A 109 5.62 -4.11 -3.57
C SER A 109 4.92 -5.45 -3.33
N THR A 110 5.36 -6.15 -2.28
CA THR A 110 4.77 -7.42 -1.81
C THR A 110 4.30 -7.23 -0.38
N GLN A 111 3.11 -7.73 -0.04
CA GLN A 111 2.56 -7.70 1.31
C GLN A 111 2.12 -9.11 1.76
N GLY A 112 1.80 -9.21 3.05
CA GLY A 112 1.25 -10.44 3.65
C GLY A 112 2.07 -11.67 3.32
N GLU A 113 1.42 -12.73 2.88
CA GLU A 113 2.01 -14.00 2.50
C GLU A 113 2.47 -14.05 1.02
N GLY A 114 2.85 -12.90 0.45
CA GLY A 114 3.31 -12.80 -0.93
C GLY A 114 2.29 -12.21 -1.89
N GLU A 115 1.21 -11.65 -1.36
CA GLU A 115 0.17 -11.00 -2.13
C GLU A 115 0.66 -9.64 -2.70
N PRO A 116 0.05 -9.18 -3.81
CA PRO A 116 0.26 -7.82 -4.27
C PRO A 116 -0.41 -6.80 -3.33
N PRO A 117 -0.02 -5.53 -3.36
CA PRO A 117 -0.74 -4.45 -2.68
C PRO A 117 -2.22 -4.44 -3.03
N GLU A 118 -3.05 -3.95 -2.11
CA GLU A 118 -4.51 -3.89 -2.28
C GLU A 118 -4.93 -3.20 -3.58
N GLU A 119 -4.24 -2.12 -3.94
CA GLU A 119 -4.51 -1.39 -5.18
C GLU A 119 -4.24 -2.20 -6.46
N ALA A 120 -3.39 -3.24 -6.39
CA ALA A 120 -3.10 -4.11 -7.53
C ALA A 120 -3.97 -5.38 -7.57
N LEU A 121 -4.80 -5.64 -6.56
CA LEU A 121 -5.64 -6.83 -6.53
C LEU A 121 -6.61 -6.94 -7.72
N PRO A 122 -7.26 -5.87 -8.21
CA PRO A 122 -8.08 -5.94 -9.42
C PRO A 122 -7.30 -6.44 -10.63
N LEU A 123 -6.13 -5.85 -10.86
CA LEU A 123 -5.25 -6.25 -11.96
C LEU A 123 -4.75 -7.68 -11.78
N TYR A 124 -4.33 -8.05 -10.56
CA TYR A 124 -3.87 -9.40 -10.24
C TYR A 124 -4.97 -10.44 -10.52
N LYS A 125 -6.18 -10.22 -10.01
CA LYS A 125 -7.32 -11.13 -10.24
C LYS A 125 -7.72 -11.22 -11.70
N PHE A 126 -7.64 -10.12 -12.44
CA PHE A 126 -7.92 -10.10 -13.87
C PHE A 126 -6.95 -10.98 -14.65
N VAL A 127 -5.64 -10.86 -14.43
CA VAL A 127 -4.64 -11.63 -15.18
C VAL A 127 -4.52 -13.09 -14.70
N PHE A 128 -4.84 -13.39 -13.45
CA PHE A 128 -4.83 -14.76 -12.91
C PHE A 128 -6.20 -15.45 -12.99
N GLY A 129 -7.25 -14.73 -13.36
CA GLY A 129 -8.61 -15.26 -13.47
C GLY A 129 -8.80 -16.18 -14.68
N LYS A 130 -9.94 -16.87 -14.71
CA LYS A 130 -10.31 -17.77 -15.83
C LYS A 130 -10.50 -17.01 -17.15
N LYS A 131 -10.82 -15.73 -17.09
CA LYS A 131 -11.01 -14.83 -18.25
C LYS A 131 -9.75 -14.00 -18.55
N ALA A 132 -8.56 -14.49 -18.14
CA ALA A 132 -7.31 -13.80 -18.37
C ALA A 132 -7.13 -13.46 -19.86
N PRO A 133 -6.67 -12.23 -20.19
CA PRO A 133 -6.58 -11.77 -21.57
C PRO A 133 -5.37 -12.38 -22.30
N ASP A 134 -5.41 -12.37 -23.63
CA ASP A 134 -4.21 -12.54 -24.45
C ASP A 134 -3.43 -11.20 -24.46
N LEU A 135 -2.17 -11.25 -24.05
CA LEU A 135 -1.26 -10.11 -23.99
C LEU A 135 -0.17 -10.14 -25.08
N GLY A 136 -0.36 -10.87 -26.15
CA GLY A 136 0.65 -11.03 -27.22
C GLY A 136 1.12 -9.74 -27.90
N LYS A 137 0.43 -8.63 -27.72
CA LYS A 137 0.85 -7.29 -28.20
C LYS A 137 1.65 -6.50 -27.17
N LEU A 138 1.51 -6.84 -25.89
CA LEU A 138 2.10 -6.09 -24.79
C LEU A 138 3.60 -6.35 -24.69
N THR A 139 4.36 -5.29 -24.48
CA THR A 139 5.75 -5.36 -24.02
C THR A 139 5.81 -4.90 -22.57
N PHE A 140 6.51 -5.61 -21.70
CA PHE A 140 6.49 -5.28 -20.27
C PHE A 140 7.85 -5.39 -19.59
N ALA A 141 8.01 -4.68 -18.47
CA ALA A 141 9.06 -4.93 -17.49
C ALA A 141 8.47 -4.77 -16.08
N VAL A 142 8.98 -5.56 -15.13
CA VAL A 142 8.52 -5.57 -13.74
C VAL A 142 9.67 -5.30 -12.79
N LEU A 143 9.45 -4.43 -11.80
CA LEU A 143 10.31 -4.25 -10.63
C LEU A 143 9.52 -4.63 -9.38
N GLY A 144 10.02 -5.61 -8.63
CA GLY A 144 9.45 -6.05 -7.36
C GLY A 144 10.23 -5.50 -6.18
N LEU A 145 9.51 -4.90 -5.22
CA LEU A 145 10.04 -4.50 -3.92
C LEU A 145 9.55 -5.47 -2.85
N GLY A 146 10.39 -5.77 -1.88
CA GLY A 146 10.06 -6.65 -0.77
C GLY A 146 11.06 -6.56 0.36
N ASP A 147 10.97 -7.50 1.29
CA ASP A 147 11.88 -7.67 2.42
C ASP A 147 12.33 -9.14 2.42
N SER A 148 13.62 -9.37 2.23
CA SER A 148 14.21 -10.72 2.15
C SER A 148 14.14 -11.50 3.45
N SER A 149 13.77 -10.87 4.56
CA SER A 149 13.50 -11.53 5.84
C SER A 149 12.21 -12.37 5.81
N TYR A 150 11.33 -12.14 4.83
CA TYR A 150 10.09 -12.89 4.66
C TYR A 150 10.24 -14.01 3.61
N PRO A 151 9.59 -15.18 3.83
CA PRO A 151 9.70 -16.33 2.93
C PRO A 151 9.29 -16.04 1.48
N ASN A 152 8.34 -15.13 1.29
CA ASN A 152 7.75 -14.78 0.00
C ASN A 152 8.30 -13.44 -0.55
N PHE A 153 9.62 -13.26 -0.42
CA PHE A 153 10.33 -12.07 -0.88
C PHE A 153 10.06 -11.73 -2.35
N CYS A 154 9.56 -10.52 -2.60
CA CYS A 154 9.19 -9.99 -3.93
C CYS A 154 8.22 -10.90 -4.72
N GLN A 155 7.39 -11.69 -4.03
CA GLN A 155 6.55 -12.69 -4.69
C GLN A 155 5.52 -12.07 -5.63
N ALA A 156 4.94 -10.94 -5.29
CA ALA A 156 4.00 -10.24 -6.17
C ALA A 156 4.63 -9.87 -7.51
N GLY A 157 5.84 -9.29 -7.49
CA GLY A 157 6.60 -8.97 -8.71
C GLY A 157 6.91 -10.20 -9.54
N LYS A 158 7.38 -11.29 -8.89
CA LYS A 158 7.65 -12.58 -9.55
C LYS A 158 6.40 -13.15 -10.21
N ASN A 159 5.26 -13.07 -9.54
CA ASN A 159 3.99 -13.57 -10.05
C ASN A 159 3.54 -12.78 -11.29
N PHE A 160 3.55 -11.44 -11.23
CA PHE A 160 3.19 -10.60 -12.37
C PHE A 160 4.10 -10.83 -13.56
N ASP A 161 5.43 -10.87 -13.35
CA ASP A 161 6.41 -11.08 -14.41
C ASP A 161 6.19 -12.42 -15.13
N ALA A 162 6.03 -13.50 -14.34
CA ALA A 162 5.77 -14.83 -14.88
C ALA A 162 4.43 -14.89 -15.62
N LYS A 163 3.38 -14.27 -15.05
CA LYS A 163 2.02 -14.32 -15.61
C LYS A 163 1.89 -13.52 -16.90
N PHE A 164 2.48 -12.35 -16.99
CA PHE A 164 2.48 -11.57 -18.23
C PHE A 164 3.16 -12.33 -19.36
N ALA A 165 4.30 -12.97 -19.08
CA ALA A 165 4.97 -13.82 -20.06
C ALA A 165 4.13 -15.04 -20.47
N GLU A 166 3.45 -15.71 -19.51
CA GLU A 166 2.52 -16.84 -19.77
C GLU A 166 1.37 -16.42 -20.68
N LEU A 167 0.84 -15.20 -20.51
CA LEU A 167 -0.24 -14.62 -21.32
C LEU A 167 0.25 -14.10 -22.70
N GLY A 168 1.50 -14.33 -23.06
CA GLY A 168 2.07 -14.01 -24.37
C GLY A 168 2.77 -12.67 -24.46
N ALA A 169 2.84 -11.86 -23.40
CA ALA A 169 3.52 -10.59 -23.42
C ALA A 169 5.04 -10.72 -23.56
N ARG A 170 5.66 -9.76 -24.25
CA ARG A 170 7.10 -9.74 -24.47
C ARG A 170 7.82 -9.03 -23.32
N ARG A 171 8.70 -9.76 -22.62
CA ARG A 171 9.55 -9.17 -21.59
C ARG A 171 10.57 -8.22 -22.23
N LEU A 172 10.64 -6.96 -21.75
CA LEU A 172 11.58 -5.94 -22.21
C LEU A 172 12.91 -6.02 -21.47
N ASN A 173 12.86 -6.28 -20.19
CA ASN A 173 14.02 -6.42 -19.29
C ASN A 173 13.74 -7.51 -18.27
N ASP A 174 14.79 -8.11 -17.71
CA ASP A 174 14.64 -9.09 -16.65
C ASP A 174 13.96 -8.46 -15.41
N LEU A 175 13.27 -9.31 -14.64
CA LEU A 175 12.64 -8.90 -13.39
C LEU A 175 13.67 -8.23 -12.45
N GLY A 176 13.42 -6.98 -12.09
CA GLY A 176 14.16 -6.30 -11.03
C GLY A 176 13.66 -6.74 -9.65
N ILE A 177 14.57 -6.96 -8.71
CA ILE A 177 14.26 -7.34 -7.32
C ILE A 177 14.97 -6.39 -6.38
N CYS A 178 14.23 -5.77 -5.47
CA CYS A 178 14.72 -4.82 -4.50
C CYS A 178 14.39 -5.28 -3.08
N ASP A 179 15.36 -5.22 -2.17
CA ASP A 179 15.21 -5.46 -0.75
C ASP A 179 14.93 -4.14 0.01
N LEU A 180 15.01 -4.13 1.33
CA LEU A 180 14.73 -2.95 2.18
C LEU A 180 15.49 -1.69 1.74
N GLU A 181 16.78 -1.80 1.43
CA GLU A 181 17.59 -0.72 0.86
C GLU A 181 17.47 -0.67 -0.67
N PHE A 182 16.25 -0.47 -1.14
CA PHE A 182 15.89 -0.65 -2.54
C PHE A 182 16.43 0.42 -3.50
N GLN A 183 16.85 1.60 -3.02
CA GLN A 183 17.10 2.75 -3.88
C GLN A 183 18.17 2.48 -4.95
N SER A 184 19.33 1.93 -4.56
CA SER A 184 20.42 1.65 -5.50
C SER A 184 20.03 0.60 -6.56
N ALA A 185 19.32 -0.46 -6.16
CA ALA A 185 18.85 -1.50 -7.07
C ALA A 185 17.76 -0.98 -8.02
N ALA A 186 16.85 -0.14 -7.51
CA ALA A 186 15.81 0.50 -8.29
C ALA A 186 16.40 1.47 -9.32
N ASP A 187 17.37 2.30 -8.92
CA ASP A 187 18.04 3.24 -9.83
C ASP A 187 18.78 2.49 -10.95
N ALA A 188 19.50 1.41 -10.63
CA ALA A 188 20.17 0.58 -11.62
C ALA A 188 19.18 -0.06 -12.62
N TRP A 189 18.03 -0.56 -12.14
CA TRP A 189 17.00 -1.11 -13.00
C TRP A 189 16.36 -0.04 -13.89
N ILE A 190 16.08 1.17 -13.36
CA ILE A 190 15.59 2.31 -14.12
C ILE A 190 16.57 2.70 -15.24
N GLU A 191 17.87 2.78 -14.93
CA GLU A 191 18.91 3.10 -15.91
C GLU A 191 19.02 2.05 -17.02
N ALA A 192 18.74 0.79 -16.74
CA ALA A 192 18.69 -0.28 -17.74
C ALA A 192 17.42 -0.21 -18.61
N VAL A 193 16.24 0.09 -18.04
CA VAL A 193 14.94 0.03 -18.73
C VAL A 193 14.69 1.26 -19.59
N VAL A 194 15.04 2.48 -19.13
CA VAL A 194 14.74 3.73 -19.83
C VAL A 194 15.27 3.77 -21.27
N PRO A 195 16.53 3.38 -21.58
CA PRO A 195 17.01 3.35 -22.96
C PRO A 195 16.25 2.38 -23.86
N LEU A 196 15.86 1.21 -23.31
CA LEU A 196 15.11 0.20 -24.08
C LEU A 196 13.72 0.69 -24.46
N VAL A 197 13.04 1.39 -23.53
CA VAL A 197 11.73 2.02 -23.78
C VAL A 197 11.88 3.13 -24.81
N ALA A 198 12.90 3.97 -24.67
CA ALA A 198 13.16 5.08 -25.59
C ALA A 198 13.42 4.60 -27.03
N GLU A 199 14.18 3.51 -27.18
CA GLU A 199 14.40 2.87 -28.49
C GLU A 199 13.09 2.36 -29.12
N LEU A 200 12.24 1.69 -28.31
CA LEU A 200 10.94 1.18 -28.78
C LEU A 200 9.96 2.30 -29.13
N ALA A 201 9.97 3.39 -28.36
CA ALA A 201 9.12 4.56 -28.60
C ALA A 201 9.58 5.35 -29.83
N ALA A 202 10.88 5.49 -30.05
CA ALA A 202 11.46 6.20 -31.19
C ALA A 202 11.13 5.55 -32.54
N GLN A 203 10.94 4.23 -32.58
CA GLN A 203 10.57 3.48 -33.80
C GLN A 203 9.19 3.86 -34.36
N THR A 204 8.38 4.64 -33.63
CA THR A 204 6.99 4.98 -33.96
C THR A 204 6.63 6.48 -33.86
N ALA A 205 7.59 7.36 -33.54
CA ALA A 205 7.28 8.77 -33.24
C ALA A 205 7.00 9.63 -34.46
N ALA A 206 5.76 10.07 -34.64
CA ALA A 206 5.38 11.35 -35.30
C ALA A 206 4.08 11.86 -34.65
N ALA A 207 4.21 12.96 -33.95
CA ALA A 207 3.18 13.86 -33.41
C ALA A 207 2.25 13.37 -32.31
N SER A 208 2.47 13.89 -31.11
CA SER A 208 1.59 13.75 -29.96
C SER A 208 1.13 15.11 -29.43
N VAL A 209 -0.11 15.17 -28.96
CA VAL A 209 -0.77 16.33 -28.34
C VAL A 209 -0.81 16.06 -26.82
N ALA A 210 -0.36 17.06 -26.06
CA ALA A 210 -0.29 17.00 -24.59
C ALA A 210 -1.66 16.85 -23.91
N THR A 211 -1.74 16.01 -22.90
CA THR A 211 -2.87 15.86 -21.96
C THR A 211 -2.46 16.34 -20.56
N PRO A 212 -3.38 16.88 -19.75
CA PRO A 212 -3.04 17.73 -18.61
C PRO A 212 -2.49 16.99 -17.39
N ALA A 213 -1.63 17.72 -16.69
CA ALA A 213 -0.93 17.31 -15.47
C ALA A 213 -1.86 16.88 -14.35
N ALA A 214 -1.48 15.81 -13.68
CA ALA A 214 -2.04 15.38 -12.39
C ALA A 214 -1.79 16.44 -11.32
N LEU A 215 -2.78 16.64 -10.45
CA LEU A 215 -2.68 17.48 -9.27
C LEU A 215 -1.57 16.97 -8.35
N GLN A 216 -0.58 17.81 -8.11
CA GLN A 216 0.37 17.61 -7.02
C GLN A 216 -0.38 17.85 -5.71
N THR A 217 -0.56 16.80 -4.91
CA THR A 217 -0.87 16.95 -3.50
C THR A 217 0.32 17.62 -2.82
N ALA A 218 0.07 18.67 -2.06
CA ALA A 218 1.08 19.34 -1.26
C ALA A 218 1.74 18.29 -0.34
N GLY A 219 3.04 18.03 -0.55
CA GLY A 219 3.78 17.03 0.21
C GLY A 219 3.81 17.42 1.69
N THR A 220 3.57 16.45 2.56
CA THR A 220 3.76 16.59 4.00
C THR A 220 5.21 16.97 4.29
N VAL A 221 5.41 17.95 5.18
CA VAL A 221 6.74 18.42 5.59
C VAL A 221 7.53 17.32 6.32
N TYR A 222 6.81 16.36 6.93
CA TYR A 222 7.35 15.25 7.72
C TYR A 222 7.13 13.91 7.02
N THR A 223 8.18 13.09 7.01
CA THR A 223 8.23 11.78 6.35
C THR A 223 8.91 10.77 7.28
N LYS A 224 8.98 9.51 6.87
CA LYS A 224 9.72 8.49 7.61
C LYS A 224 11.18 8.86 7.87
N ASP A 225 11.82 9.60 6.94
CA ASP A 225 13.22 10.02 7.05
C ASP A 225 13.38 11.33 7.83
N LYS A 226 12.30 12.08 7.98
CA LYS A 226 12.23 13.33 8.76
C LYS A 226 10.91 13.37 9.54
N PRO A 227 10.75 12.54 10.58
CA PRO A 227 9.52 12.49 11.37
C PRO A 227 9.35 13.75 12.23
N TYR A 228 8.11 14.01 12.62
CA TYR A 228 7.78 14.99 13.66
C TYR A 228 7.97 14.36 15.04
N THR A 229 8.52 15.11 15.99
CA THR A 229 8.54 14.71 17.41
C THR A 229 7.28 15.23 18.08
N ALA A 230 6.34 14.33 18.30
CA ALA A 230 5.06 14.55 18.94
C ALA A 230 5.10 14.11 20.40
N THR A 231 4.04 14.37 21.15
CA THR A 231 3.92 14.00 22.57
C THR A 231 2.75 13.02 22.76
N LEU A 232 2.97 11.94 23.52
CA LEU A 232 1.89 11.06 23.97
C LEU A 232 1.06 11.80 25.03
N SER A 233 -0.21 12.09 24.70
CA SER A 233 -1.14 12.80 25.60
C SER A 233 -1.87 11.84 26.54
N VAL A 234 -2.41 10.76 25.99
CA VAL A 234 -3.22 9.78 26.72
C VAL A 234 -2.88 8.35 26.30
N ARG A 235 -2.80 7.47 27.28
CA ARG A 235 -2.77 6.02 27.10
C ARG A 235 -3.81 5.39 28.00
N GLN A 236 -4.80 4.74 27.39
CA GLN A 236 -5.89 4.11 28.11
C GLN A 236 -6.13 2.68 27.62
N LYS A 237 -6.04 1.71 28.53
CA LYS A 237 -6.46 0.33 28.23
C LYS A 237 -7.96 0.27 28.00
N ILE A 238 -8.36 -0.21 26.81
CA ILE A 238 -9.77 -0.31 26.37
C ILE A 238 -10.30 -1.75 26.32
N THR A 239 -9.47 -2.73 26.70
CA THR A 239 -9.90 -4.09 26.99
C THR A 239 -10.01 -4.31 28.50
N SER A 240 -10.81 -5.31 28.91
CA SER A 240 -10.93 -5.64 30.33
C SER A 240 -9.62 -6.19 30.93
N ARG A 241 -9.54 -6.29 32.25
CA ARG A 241 -8.37 -6.88 32.93
C ARG A 241 -8.25 -8.39 32.68
N SER A 242 -9.32 -9.05 32.28
CA SER A 242 -9.41 -10.48 31.99
C SER A 242 -9.24 -10.80 30.50
N ALA A 243 -9.10 -9.79 29.65
CA ALA A 243 -8.87 -9.96 28.22
C ALA A 243 -7.54 -10.68 27.97
N GLU A 244 -7.51 -11.56 26.99
CA GLU A 244 -6.27 -12.25 26.60
C GLU A 244 -5.30 -11.34 25.84
N LYS A 245 -5.83 -10.27 25.22
CA LYS A 245 -5.04 -9.27 24.50
C LYS A 245 -5.24 -7.92 25.14
N ASP A 246 -4.16 -7.23 25.40
CA ASP A 246 -4.22 -5.85 25.81
C ASP A 246 -4.33 -4.96 24.57
N VAL A 247 -5.35 -4.10 24.55
CA VAL A 247 -5.53 -3.07 23.53
C VAL A 247 -5.60 -1.72 24.22
N GLU A 248 -4.73 -0.83 23.78
CA GLU A 248 -4.62 0.53 24.29
C GLU A 248 -5.21 1.52 23.28
N HIS A 249 -5.95 2.48 23.79
CA HIS A 249 -6.28 3.73 23.11
C HIS A 249 -5.17 4.73 23.39
N ILE A 250 -4.60 5.29 22.33
CA ILE A 250 -3.45 6.19 22.38
C ILE A 250 -3.86 7.51 21.74
N GLU A 251 -3.62 8.63 22.44
CA GLU A 251 -3.77 9.97 21.89
C GLU A 251 -2.40 10.66 21.81
N ILE A 252 -2.08 11.22 20.66
CA ILE A 252 -0.80 11.87 20.39
C ILE A 252 -1.08 13.30 19.95
N ASP A 253 -0.46 14.25 20.65
CA ASP A 253 -0.53 15.68 20.37
C ASP A 253 0.35 16.03 19.14
N LEU A 254 -0.26 16.58 18.12
CA LEU A 254 0.36 17.06 16.89
C LEU A 254 0.48 18.59 16.84
N SER A 255 0.16 19.30 17.94
CA SER A 255 0.15 20.76 18.00
C SER A 255 1.47 21.37 17.52
N GLY A 256 1.37 22.38 16.65
CA GLY A 256 2.53 23.06 16.08
C GLY A 256 3.23 22.33 14.95
N SER A 257 2.84 21.09 14.61
CA SER A 257 3.42 20.34 13.49
C SER A 257 2.91 20.83 12.13
N GLY A 258 1.68 21.31 12.06
CA GLY A 258 0.96 21.54 10.81
C GLY A 258 0.63 20.24 10.05
N LEU A 259 0.70 19.08 10.72
CA LEU A 259 0.30 17.81 10.13
C LEU A 259 -1.21 17.75 9.97
N HIS A 260 -1.63 17.30 8.79
CA HIS A 260 -3.03 17.03 8.48
C HIS A 260 -3.18 15.59 8.03
N TYR A 261 -4.30 14.97 8.43
CA TYR A 261 -4.65 13.62 8.02
C TYR A 261 -6.16 13.53 7.71
N GLN A 262 -6.52 12.48 7.02
CA GLN A 262 -7.92 12.14 6.72
C GLN A 262 -8.26 10.78 7.32
N ALA A 263 -9.51 10.57 7.68
CA ALA A 263 -10.00 9.26 8.10
C ALA A 263 -9.67 8.21 7.02
N GLY A 264 -8.98 7.14 7.43
CA GLY A 264 -8.43 6.12 6.56
C GLY A 264 -6.94 6.25 6.25
N ASP A 265 -6.26 7.32 6.69
CA ASP A 265 -4.80 7.39 6.70
C ASP A 265 -4.21 6.54 7.83
N ALA A 266 -2.90 6.31 7.77
CA ALA A 266 -2.14 5.69 8.83
C ALA A 266 -1.15 6.66 9.47
N LEU A 267 -0.84 6.45 10.75
CA LEU A 267 0.25 7.12 11.44
C LEU A 267 1.46 6.19 11.46
N GLY A 268 2.57 6.64 10.90
CA GLY A 268 3.86 5.98 11.02
C GLY A 268 4.51 6.37 12.34
N VAL A 269 4.91 5.37 13.13
CA VAL A 269 5.57 5.54 14.42
C VAL A 269 6.95 4.92 14.35
N LEU A 270 7.98 5.68 14.71
CA LEU A 270 9.35 5.19 14.89
C LEU A 270 9.54 4.85 16.38
N PRO A 271 9.56 3.56 16.74
CA PRO A 271 9.66 3.17 18.13
C PRO A 271 11.09 3.26 18.67
N LEU A 272 11.21 3.30 20.00
CA LEU A 272 12.43 2.97 20.71
C LEU A 272 12.33 1.54 21.23
N ASN A 273 13.41 0.78 21.09
CA ASN A 273 13.50 -0.57 21.65
C ASN A 273 13.53 -0.55 23.18
N ASP A 274 13.17 -1.67 23.78
CA ASP A 274 13.21 -1.85 25.22
C ASP A 274 14.66 -1.80 25.73
N SER A 275 14.92 -0.87 26.65
CA SER A 275 16.25 -0.70 27.25
C SER A 275 16.73 -1.94 28.01
N ALA A 276 15.80 -2.71 28.59
CA ALA A 276 16.15 -3.97 29.27
C ALA A 276 16.59 -5.03 28.26
N LEU A 277 15.90 -5.16 27.12
CA LEU A 277 16.29 -6.07 26.04
C LEU A 277 17.62 -5.63 25.40
N VAL A 278 17.83 -4.32 25.20
CA VAL A 278 19.11 -3.79 24.72
C VAL A 278 20.25 -4.16 25.68
N GLN A 279 20.02 -3.99 26.99
CA GLN A 279 21.03 -4.35 28.00
C GLN A 279 21.31 -5.85 28.01
N GLU A 280 20.28 -6.70 27.95
CA GLU A 280 20.41 -8.17 27.88
C GLU A 280 21.28 -8.60 26.67
N ILE A 281 21.06 -8.01 25.49
CA ILE A 281 21.86 -8.28 24.30
C ILE A 281 23.31 -7.84 24.50
N LEU A 282 23.54 -6.64 25.03
CA LEU A 282 24.88 -6.14 25.33
C LEU A 282 25.64 -7.05 26.31
N ASP A 283 24.97 -7.50 27.38
CA ASP A 283 25.55 -8.40 28.39
C ASP A 283 25.96 -9.75 27.78
N LEU A 284 25.11 -10.34 26.91
CA LEU A 284 25.41 -11.59 26.22
C LEU A 284 26.68 -11.49 25.34
N HIS A 285 26.95 -10.31 24.79
CA HIS A 285 28.15 -10.06 23.99
C HIS A 285 29.29 -9.39 24.74
N GLN A 286 29.15 -9.19 26.08
CA GLN A 286 30.14 -8.57 26.96
C GLN A 286 30.54 -7.13 26.53
N LEU A 287 29.54 -6.38 26.01
CA LEU A 287 29.72 -4.98 25.59
C LEU A 287 29.24 -4.01 26.68
N SER A 288 29.92 -2.87 26.81
CA SER A 288 29.54 -1.82 27.77
C SER A 288 28.36 -0.97 27.30
N GLY A 289 28.15 -0.94 25.99
CA GLY A 289 27.21 -0.05 25.32
C GLY A 289 27.81 1.29 24.87
N GLU A 290 29.04 1.60 25.24
CA GLU A 290 29.73 2.84 24.85
C GLU A 290 30.63 2.68 23.61
N GLU A 291 30.81 1.44 23.13
CA GLU A 291 31.61 1.13 21.95
C GLU A 291 31.06 1.87 20.72
N LYS A 292 31.95 2.58 20.02
CA LYS A 292 31.57 3.36 18.86
C LYS A 292 31.47 2.48 17.62
N ILE A 293 30.33 2.60 16.95
CA ILE A 293 30.05 1.91 15.69
C ILE A 293 29.77 2.93 14.57
N ARG A 294 29.82 2.45 13.35
CA ARG A 294 29.48 3.22 12.14
C ARG A 294 28.10 2.79 11.67
N LEU A 295 27.14 3.73 11.63
CA LEU A 295 25.81 3.54 11.04
C LEU A 295 25.86 3.71 9.51
N SER A 296 26.60 4.74 9.04
CA SER A 296 26.88 5.02 7.63
C SER A 296 28.27 5.62 7.50
N ASP A 297 28.70 5.97 6.29
CA ASP A 297 30.01 6.57 6.06
C ASP A 297 30.24 7.88 6.87
N ASP A 298 29.18 8.66 7.05
CA ASP A 298 29.23 9.96 7.72
C ASP A 298 28.70 9.94 9.17
N LEU A 299 28.01 8.84 9.60
CA LEU A 299 27.32 8.80 10.88
C LEU A 299 27.88 7.71 11.80
N LYS A 300 28.33 8.12 13.00
CA LYS A 300 28.80 7.23 14.06
C LYS A 300 28.01 7.47 15.34
N THR A 301 27.72 6.39 16.07
CA THR A 301 27.08 6.44 17.39
C THR A 301 27.68 5.37 18.31
N ASP A 302 27.23 5.28 19.56
CA ASP A 302 27.53 4.11 20.40
C ASP A 302 26.54 2.97 20.11
N ILE A 303 26.95 1.74 20.47
CA ILE A 303 26.18 0.53 20.19
C ILE A 303 24.84 0.51 20.93
N ARG A 304 24.76 1.09 22.14
CA ARG A 304 23.51 1.19 22.89
C ARG A 304 22.47 2.03 22.13
N THR A 305 22.87 3.22 21.70
CA THR A 305 22.01 4.09 20.88
C THR A 305 21.61 3.39 19.57
N ALA A 306 22.56 2.71 18.92
CA ALA A 306 22.30 1.97 17.70
C ALA A 306 21.22 0.88 17.87
N LEU A 307 21.34 0.07 18.91
CA LEU A 307 20.36 -0.98 19.22
C LEU A 307 19.02 -0.39 19.69
N THR A 308 19.02 0.78 20.34
CA THR A 308 17.79 1.41 20.83
C THR A 308 16.97 2.04 19.72
N GLU A 309 17.62 2.70 18.75
CA GLU A 309 16.93 3.57 17.79
C GLU A 309 16.95 3.08 16.33
N PHE A 310 17.98 2.31 15.95
CA PHE A 310 18.26 2.03 14.53
C PHE A 310 18.18 0.56 14.15
N SER A 311 18.04 -0.37 15.11
CA SER A 311 18.05 -1.81 14.88
C SER A 311 16.72 -2.45 15.26
N ASP A 312 16.17 -3.32 14.41
CA ASP A 312 15.05 -4.20 14.82
C ASP A 312 15.62 -5.40 15.59
N ILE A 313 15.60 -5.32 16.92
CA ILE A 313 16.13 -6.36 17.83
C ILE A 313 15.06 -7.34 18.30
N THR A 314 13.81 -7.15 17.87
CA THR A 314 12.67 -7.96 18.35
C THR A 314 12.30 -9.07 17.37
N GLN A 315 12.61 -8.93 16.10
CA GLN A 315 12.24 -9.90 15.07
C GLN A 315 13.47 -10.65 14.55
N ASN A 316 13.43 -11.97 14.68
CA ASN A 316 14.48 -12.83 14.12
C ASN A 316 14.33 -12.99 12.61
N THR A 317 15.45 -13.12 11.90
CA THR A 317 15.48 -13.24 10.44
C THR A 317 16.34 -14.41 9.98
N PRO A 318 16.06 -14.99 8.80
CA PRO A 318 16.93 -16.01 8.21
C PRO A 318 18.39 -15.57 8.10
N ALA A 319 18.62 -14.31 7.70
CA ALA A 319 19.94 -13.75 7.55
C ALA A 319 20.70 -13.69 8.88
N LEU A 320 20.05 -13.23 9.96
CA LEU A 320 20.65 -13.20 11.30
C LEU A 320 21.06 -14.61 11.74
N VAL A 321 20.16 -15.60 11.64
CA VAL A 321 20.43 -16.99 12.06
C VAL A 321 21.58 -17.58 11.23
N GLN A 322 21.59 -17.39 9.92
CA GLN A 322 22.65 -17.88 9.03
C GLN A 322 24.00 -17.25 9.33
N GLN A 323 24.06 -15.92 9.43
CA GLN A 323 25.31 -15.21 9.73
C GLN A 323 25.84 -15.55 11.13
N TYR A 324 24.95 -15.59 12.12
CA TYR A 324 25.37 -15.93 13.48
C TYR A 324 25.80 -17.39 13.63
N ALA A 325 25.20 -18.31 12.86
CA ALA A 325 25.64 -19.70 12.80
C ALA A 325 27.10 -19.84 12.32
N GLU A 326 27.49 -19.05 11.34
CA GLU A 326 28.89 -19.03 10.85
C GLU A 326 29.84 -18.37 11.87
N LEU A 327 29.45 -17.24 12.45
CA LEU A 327 30.25 -16.52 13.44
C LEU A 327 30.47 -17.35 14.72
N SER A 328 29.40 -17.95 15.24
CA SER A 328 29.47 -18.75 16.48
C SER A 328 30.10 -20.12 16.28
N GLY A 329 30.11 -20.64 15.04
CA GLY A 329 30.55 -22.00 14.73
C GLY A 329 29.61 -23.08 15.26
N SER A 330 28.39 -22.74 15.67
CA SER A 330 27.41 -23.71 16.19
C SER A 330 26.90 -24.64 15.10
N GLU A 331 27.25 -25.91 15.16
CA GLU A 331 26.78 -26.93 14.20
C GLU A 331 25.27 -27.17 14.29
N GLU A 332 24.68 -26.99 15.45
CA GLU A 332 23.22 -27.07 15.64
C GLU A 332 22.52 -25.96 14.86
N LEU A 333 23.01 -24.72 15.01
CA LEU A 333 22.43 -23.55 14.33
C LEU A 333 22.66 -23.61 12.83
N LYS A 334 23.82 -24.10 12.35
CA LYS A 334 24.08 -24.35 10.92
C LYS A 334 23.11 -25.39 10.35
N THR A 335 22.87 -26.48 11.09
CA THR A 335 21.92 -27.51 10.69
C THR A 335 20.49 -26.96 10.58
N THR A 336 20.10 -26.12 11.54
CA THR A 336 18.80 -25.44 11.54
C THR A 336 18.69 -24.48 10.35
N ALA A 337 19.72 -23.67 10.09
CA ALA A 337 19.76 -22.70 9.01
C ALA A 337 19.75 -23.36 7.60
N ALA A 338 20.26 -24.58 7.47
CA ALA A 338 20.30 -25.32 6.21
C ALA A 338 18.96 -25.96 5.80
N ASP A 339 18.06 -26.18 6.75
CA ASP A 339 16.74 -26.79 6.52
C ASP A 339 15.65 -25.73 6.64
N LYS A 340 14.97 -25.42 5.53
CA LYS A 340 13.95 -24.36 5.48
C LYS A 340 12.85 -24.56 6.51
N ALA A 341 12.31 -25.77 6.65
CA ALA A 341 11.18 -26.02 7.57
C ALA A 341 11.61 -25.86 9.04
N ARG A 342 12.82 -26.29 9.39
CA ARG A 342 13.41 -26.09 10.73
C ARG A 342 13.69 -24.62 10.98
N LEU A 343 14.24 -23.91 10.00
CA LEU A 343 14.53 -22.48 10.10
C LEU A 343 13.24 -21.70 10.33
N ASP A 344 12.20 -21.94 9.52
CA ASP A 344 10.89 -21.26 9.67
C ASP A 344 10.28 -21.51 11.06
N ALA A 345 10.33 -22.75 11.55
CA ALA A 345 9.86 -23.08 12.90
C ALA A 345 10.71 -22.43 14.02
N TYR A 346 12.02 -22.35 13.82
CA TYR A 346 12.96 -21.73 14.76
C TYR A 346 12.74 -20.21 14.83
N LEU A 347 12.60 -19.54 13.69
CA LEU A 347 12.32 -18.10 13.61
C LEU A 347 11.00 -17.73 14.29
N ALA A 348 9.97 -18.57 14.15
CA ALA A 348 8.67 -18.34 14.79
C ALA A 348 8.69 -18.49 16.32
N ALA A 349 9.64 -19.28 16.88
CA ALA A 349 9.69 -19.60 18.29
C ALA A 349 10.80 -18.88 19.07
N THR A 350 11.81 -18.34 18.39
CA THR A 350 13.04 -17.85 19.03
C THR A 350 13.32 -16.40 18.65
N PRO A 351 13.29 -15.45 19.59
CA PRO A 351 13.72 -14.07 19.33
C PRO A 351 15.25 -13.98 19.17
N PRO A 352 15.81 -12.89 18.60
CA PRO A 352 17.26 -12.73 18.46
C PRO A 352 18.03 -12.94 19.76
N VAL A 353 17.56 -12.39 20.87
CA VAL A 353 18.19 -12.56 22.19
C VAL A 353 18.24 -14.04 22.59
N GLY A 354 17.20 -14.82 22.24
CA GLY A 354 17.18 -16.26 22.49
C GLY A 354 18.20 -17.05 21.66
N VAL A 355 18.47 -16.61 20.42
CA VAL A 355 19.55 -17.17 19.57
C VAL A 355 20.89 -16.97 20.25
N PHE A 356 21.19 -15.75 20.70
CA PHE A 356 22.46 -15.41 21.35
C PHE A 356 22.63 -16.15 22.69
N ALA A 357 21.57 -16.26 23.47
CA ALA A 357 21.59 -16.99 24.74
C ALA A 357 21.81 -18.49 24.57
N ALA A 358 21.19 -19.10 23.54
CA ALA A 358 21.33 -20.54 23.26
C ALA A 358 22.70 -20.91 22.68
N HIS A 359 23.33 -19.98 21.93
CA HIS A 359 24.61 -20.21 21.26
C HIS A 359 25.63 -19.10 21.62
N PRO A 360 26.09 -19.03 22.89
CA PRO A 360 26.92 -17.92 23.36
C PRO A 360 28.21 -17.75 22.55
N HIS A 361 28.37 -16.59 21.93
CA HIS A 361 29.56 -16.20 21.21
C HIS A 361 29.71 -14.67 21.24
N PRO A 362 30.64 -14.11 22.05
CA PRO A 362 30.84 -12.67 22.13
C PRO A 362 31.26 -12.09 20.77
N LEU A 363 30.61 -11.02 20.35
CA LEU A 363 30.91 -10.28 19.11
C LEU A 363 31.42 -8.88 19.47
N ASP A 364 32.21 -8.28 18.58
CA ASP A 364 32.45 -6.86 18.65
C ASP A 364 31.19 -6.05 18.29
N ALA A 365 31.15 -4.80 18.72
CA ALA A 365 29.97 -3.95 18.59
C ALA A 365 29.53 -3.72 17.13
N GLN A 366 30.49 -3.56 16.21
CA GLN A 366 30.17 -3.34 14.80
C GLN A 366 29.58 -4.59 14.16
N THR A 367 30.16 -5.74 14.42
CA THR A 367 29.65 -7.04 13.92
C THR A 367 28.26 -7.34 14.49
N LEU A 368 28.04 -7.10 15.80
CA LEU A 368 26.71 -7.26 16.41
C LEU A 368 25.66 -6.36 15.74
N PHE A 369 25.95 -5.08 15.53
CA PHE A 369 25.05 -4.15 14.86
C PHE A 369 24.66 -4.62 13.45
N GLN A 370 25.62 -5.15 12.69
CA GLN A 370 25.43 -5.60 11.31
C GLN A 370 24.56 -6.86 11.18
N LEU A 371 24.34 -7.61 12.27
CA LEU A 371 23.42 -8.76 12.27
C LEU A 371 21.96 -8.34 12.23
N PHE A 372 21.65 -7.15 12.74
CA PHE A 372 20.28 -6.66 12.77
C PHE A 372 19.95 -5.87 11.51
N ARG A 373 18.72 -6.02 11.05
CA ARG A 373 18.16 -5.15 10.03
C ARG A 373 17.84 -3.76 10.61
N PRO A 374 17.76 -2.74 9.76
CA PRO A 374 17.34 -1.40 10.19
C PRO A 374 15.95 -1.42 10.84
N GLN A 375 15.78 -0.59 11.87
CA GLN A 375 14.47 -0.33 12.46
C GLN A 375 13.56 0.36 11.46
N THR A 376 12.38 -0.20 11.23
CA THR A 376 11.37 0.37 10.34
C THR A 376 10.20 0.97 11.14
N PRO A 377 9.61 2.08 10.68
CA PRO A 377 8.37 2.59 11.27
C PRO A 377 7.26 1.54 11.24
N ARG A 378 6.38 1.55 12.23
CA ARG A 378 5.14 0.78 12.21
C ARG A 378 3.97 1.69 11.88
N LEU A 379 3.16 1.27 10.90
CA LEU A 379 1.96 1.99 10.50
C LEU A 379 0.78 1.52 11.35
N TYR A 380 0.02 2.46 11.86
CA TYR A 380 -1.23 2.24 12.58
C TYR A 380 -2.35 2.99 11.89
N SER A 381 -3.43 2.30 11.51
CA SER A 381 -4.62 2.96 10.98
C SER A 381 -5.13 3.99 11.99
N ILE A 382 -5.31 5.23 11.56
CA ILE A 382 -5.75 6.32 12.44
C ILE A 382 -7.18 6.05 12.92
N ALA A 383 -7.41 6.20 14.23
CA ALA A 383 -8.67 5.92 14.90
C ALA A 383 -9.49 7.19 15.23
N SER A 384 -9.13 8.33 14.65
CA SER A 384 -9.81 9.62 14.86
C SER A 384 -10.06 10.35 13.55
N ALA A 385 -11.05 11.24 13.53
CA ALA A 385 -11.21 12.26 12.50
C ALA A 385 -10.63 13.58 12.99
N GLN A 386 -9.78 14.22 12.21
CA GLN A 386 -9.13 15.48 12.61
C GLN A 386 -10.14 16.60 12.86
N ASP A 387 -11.27 16.62 12.14
CA ASP A 387 -12.35 17.58 12.35
C ASP A 387 -13.02 17.45 13.73
N GLU A 388 -12.93 16.28 14.37
CA GLU A 388 -13.48 16.03 15.71
C GLU A 388 -12.46 16.32 16.81
N VAL A 389 -11.20 15.89 16.63
CA VAL A 389 -10.18 15.91 17.69
C VAL A 389 -9.18 17.07 17.58
N GLY A 390 -9.19 17.83 16.48
CA GLY A 390 -8.30 18.97 16.28
C GLY A 390 -6.86 18.57 15.99
N GLU A 391 -5.90 19.14 16.73
CA GLU A 391 -4.47 18.90 16.55
C GLU A 391 -3.99 17.64 17.30
N GLU A 392 -4.80 16.59 17.31
CA GLU A 392 -4.49 15.30 17.91
C GLU A 392 -4.68 14.19 16.88
N VAL A 393 -4.06 13.03 17.14
CA VAL A 393 -4.29 11.79 16.39
C VAL A 393 -4.43 10.63 17.35
N HIS A 394 -5.49 9.81 17.17
CA HIS A 394 -5.75 8.67 18.02
C HIS A 394 -5.43 7.36 17.33
N LEU A 395 -4.92 6.40 18.09
CA LEU A 395 -4.59 5.05 17.62
C LEU A 395 -5.27 3.98 18.49
N THR A 396 -5.46 2.81 17.91
CA THR A 396 -5.90 1.60 18.61
C THR A 396 -4.78 0.56 18.53
N VAL A 397 -4.04 0.38 19.61
CA VAL A 397 -2.81 -0.40 19.64
C VAL A 397 -3.00 -1.71 20.40
N GLY A 398 -2.95 -2.84 19.69
CA GLY A 398 -2.85 -4.16 20.33
C GLY A 398 -1.41 -4.43 20.74
N VAL A 399 -1.18 -4.62 22.04
CA VAL A 399 0.16 -4.89 22.57
C VAL A 399 0.54 -6.34 22.27
N VAL A 400 1.57 -6.51 21.45
CA VAL A 400 2.15 -7.84 21.15
C VAL A 400 3.09 -8.26 22.27
N ARG A 401 2.86 -9.44 22.82
CA ARG A 401 3.76 -10.09 23.80
C ARG A 401 4.10 -11.49 23.35
N PHE A 402 5.30 -11.91 23.65
CA PHE A 402 5.75 -13.28 23.42
C PHE A 402 6.62 -13.77 24.58
N GLU A 403 6.47 -15.06 24.88
CA GLU A 403 7.19 -15.72 25.95
C GLU A 403 8.39 -16.49 25.37
N HIS A 404 9.56 -16.34 26.00
CA HIS A 404 10.71 -17.15 25.65
C HIS A 404 11.54 -17.45 26.91
N HIS A 405 11.72 -18.74 27.24
CA HIS A 405 12.44 -19.23 28.42
C HIS A 405 12.01 -18.59 29.77
N GLY A 406 10.69 -18.28 29.88
CA GLY A 406 10.13 -17.70 31.11
C GLY A 406 10.24 -16.18 31.20
N ASN A 407 10.83 -15.54 30.21
CA ASN A 407 10.82 -14.08 30.05
C ASN A 407 9.71 -13.66 29.10
N THR A 408 9.05 -12.54 29.40
CA THR A 408 8.06 -11.91 28.53
C THR A 408 8.70 -10.74 27.81
N TYR A 409 8.60 -10.74 26.49
CA TYR A 409 9.08 -9.66 25.62
C TYR A 409 7.90 -8.99 24.93
N THR A 410 8.06 -7.74 24.53
CA THR A 410 7.04 -6.99 23.79
C THR A 410 7.52 -6.60 22.40
N GLY A 411 6.57 -6.44 21.46
CA GLY A 411 6.87 -5.90 20.14
C GLY A 411 7.47 -4.49 20.21
N ALA A 412 8.38 -4.16 19.29
CA ALA A 412 9.10 -2.89 19.30
C ALA A 412 8.14 -1.69 19.43
N ALA A 413 7.22 -1.50 18.48
CA ALA A 413 6.33 -0.35 18.45
C ALA A 413 5.11 -0.50 19.38
N SER A 414 4.46 -1.68 19.40
CA SER A 414 3.27 -1.89 20.24
C SER A 414 3.61 -1.87 21.73
N GLY A 415 4.75 -2.44 22.12
CA GLY A 415 5.24 -2.37 23.51
C GLY A 415 5.74 -0.96 23.86
N TYR A 416 6.35 -0.25 22.89
CA TYR A 416 6.74 1.15 23.11
C TYR A 416 5.53 2.03 23.41
N LEU A 417 4.54 2.06 22.53
CA LEU A 417 3.33 2.88 22.72
C LEU A 417 2.45 2.41 23.87
N GLY A 418 2.25 1.09 24.00
CA GLY A 418 1.29 0.52 24.94
C GLY A 418 1.80 0.36 26.37
N GLU A 419 3.13 0.38 26.59
CA GLU A 419 3.69 0.11 27.94
C GLU A 419 4.80 1.06 28.35
N ARG A 420 5.81 1.29 27.46
CA ARG A 420 7.07 1.91 27.87
C ARG A 420 7.06 3.44 27.78
N LEU A 421 6.38 4.00 26.77
CA LEU A 421 6.28 5.44 26.62
C LEU A 421 5.28 5.97 27.67
N GLU A 422 5.73 6.86 28.54
CA GLU A 422 4.85 7.49 29.52
C GLU A 422 4.10 8.68 28.91
N GLU A 423 2.94 9.02 29.49
CA GLU A 423 2.21 10.25 29.12
C GLU A 423 3.12 11.48 29.33
N GLY A 424 3.14 12.38 28.38
CA GLY A 424 4.09 13.49 28.28
C GLY A 424 5.41 13.14 27.61
N GLY A 425 5.66 11.86 27.26
CA GLY A 425 6.87 11.42 26.56
C GLY A 425 6.81 11.69 25.07
N GLU A 426 8.00 11.80 24.46
CA GLU A 426 8.17 12.11 23.03
C GLU A 426 8.08 10.86 22.17
N VAL A 427 7.41 10.98 21.01
CA VAL A 427 7.29 9.95 19.99
C VAL A 427 7.50 10.53 18.59
N ARG A 428 8.31 9.87 17.77
CA ARG A 428 8.57 10.30 16.38
C ARG A 428 7.51 9.72 15.45
N VAL A 429 6.79 10.60 14.74
CA VAL A 429 5.64 10.23 13.90
C VAL A 429 5.64 10.94 12.55
N PHE A 430 4.93 10.35 11.60
CA PHE A 430 4.56 10.98 10.32
C PHE A 430 3.22 10.43 9.84
N VAL A 431 2.51 11.18 9.01
CA VAL A 431 1.27 10.69 8.38
C VAL A 431 1.60 9.98 7.08
N GLU A 432 1.09 8.76 6.92
CA GLU A 432 1.13 8.01 5.67
C GLU A 432 -0.25 8.05 5.01
N PRO A 433 -0.43 8.80 3.92
CA PRO A 433 -1.70 8.91 3.22
C PRO A 433 -2.11 7.58 2.58
N ASN A 434 -3.37 7.17 2.76
CA ASN A 434 -3.93 5.99 2.13
C ASN A 434 -5.12 6.34 1.21
N PRO A 435 -4.90 6.76 -0.05
CA PRO A 435 -5.96 7.15 -0.97
C PRO A 435 -6.90 6.00 -1.37
N ASN A 436 -6.54 4.76 -1.02
CA ASN A 436 -7.30 3.55 -1.34
C ASN A 436 -8.23 3.10 -0.20
N PHE A 437 -8.30 3.88 0.90
CA PHE A 437 -9.19 3.61 2.01
C PHE A 437 -9.89 4.90 2.48
N ARG A 438 -10.88 5.33 1.71
CA ARG A 438 -11.58 6.62 1.89
C ARG A 438 -13.09 6.47 1.94
N LEU A 439 -13.74 7.27 2.76
CA LEU A 439 -15.20 7.44 2.74
C LEU A 439 -15.67 7.91 1.35
N PRO A 440 -16.91 7.58 0.96
CA PRO A 440 -17.49 8.10 -0.28
C PRO A 440 -17.61 9.63 -0.20
N ALA A 441 -17.36 10.30 -1.32
CA ALA A 441 -17.48 11.78 -1.41
C ALA A 441 -18.92 12.28 -1.18
N ASN A 442 -19.92 11.46 -1.47
CA ASN A 442 -21.32 11.76 -1.18
C ASN A 442 -21.70 11.20 0.19
N GLY A 443 -21.93 12.07 1.17
CA GLY A 443 -22.30 11.73 2.54
C GLY A 443 -23.62 10.95 2.67
N ASP A 444 -24.49 10.93 1.66
CA ASP A 444 -25.72 10.13 1.65
C ASP A 444 -25.48 8.66 1.26
N THR A 445 -24.29 8.32 0.79
CA THR A 445 -23.94 6.96 0.39
C THR A 445 -23.92 6.01 1.59
N PRO A 446 -24.60 4.85 1.53
CA PRO A 446 -24.53 3.85 2.60
C PRO A 446 -23.11 3.27 2.75
N VAL A 447 -22.73 2.94 3.98
CA VAL A 447 -21.40 2.38 4.32
C VAL A 447 -21.56 1.11 5.14
N ILE A 448 -20.89 0.04 4.73
CA ILE A 448 -20.76 -1.22 5.50
C ILE A 448 -19.30 -1.35 5.95
N MET A 449 -19.08 -1.42 7.25
CA MET A 449 -17.76 -1.52 7.89
C MET A 449 -17.61 -2.90 8.53
N ILE A 450 -16.65 -3.69 8.08
CA ILE A 450 -16.41 -5.08 8.54
C ILE A 450 -15.02 -5.17 9.12
N GLY A 451 -14.91 -5.44 10.41
CA GLY A 451 -13.60 -5.51 11.06
C GLY A 451 -13.54 -6.42 12.27
N ALA A 452 -12.32 -6.77 12.67
CA ALA A 452 -12.08 -7.57 13.86
C ALA A 452 -10.90 -7.03 14.67
N GLY A 453 -11.03 -7.07 16.01
CA GLY A 453 -9.98 -6.60 16.92
C GLY A 453 -9.62 -5.13 16.66
N THR A 454 -8.32 -4.82 16.51
CA THR A 454 -7.84 -3.46 16.22
C THR A 454 -8.27 -2.92 14.87
N GLY A 455 -8.78 -3.75 13.96
CA GLY A 455 -9.41 -3.31 12.70
C GLY A 455 -10.65 -2.43 12.87
N ILE A 456 -11.11 -2.17 14.09
CA ILE A 456 -12.12 -1.17 14.43
C ILE A 456 -11.60 0.29 14.28
N ALA A 457 -10.27 0.49 14.32
CA ALA A 457 -9.64 1.81 14.38
C ALA A 457 -10.12 2.77 13.27
N PRO A 458 -9.98 2.46 11.98
CA PRO A 458 -10.41 3.38 10.93
C PRO A 458 -11.93 3.56 10.89
N PHE A 459 -12.71 2.61 11.39
CA PHE A 459 -14.17 2.73 11.44
C PHE A 459 -14.62 3.72 12.52
N ARG A 460 -13.88 3.82 13.63
CA ARG A 460 -14.07 4.90 14.60
C ARG A 460 -13.83 6.27 13.94
N ALA A 461 -12.73 6.41 13.21
CA ALA A 461 -12.45 7.64 12.45
C ALA A 461 -13.55 7.95 11.42
N PHE A 462 -14.05 6.94 10.70
CA PHE A 462 -15.13 7.10 9.72
C PHE A 462 -16.42 7.58 10.37
N MET A 463 -16.80 7.04 11.53
CA MET A 463 -18.01 7.47 12.25
C MET A 463 -17.88 8.92 12.78
N GLN A 464 -16.74 9.27 13.35
CA GLN A 464 -16.45 10.65 13.76
C GLN A 464 -16.52 11.60 12.56
N GLN A 465 -15.88 11.27 11.44
CA GLN A 465 -15.89 12.12 10.24
C GLN A 465 -17.31 12.30 9.68
N ARG A 466 -18.09 11.22 9.61
CA ARG A 466 -19.47 11.31 9.12
C ARG A 466 -20.38 12.11 10.07
N ALA A 467 -20.18 11.97 11.37
CA ALA A 467 -20.89 12.78 12.37
C ALA A 467 -20.50 14.27 12.24
N ALA A 468 -19.22 14.59 12.15
CA ALA A 468 -18.73 15.97 11.99
C ALA A 468 -19.23 16.62 10.70
N ASN A 469 -19.30 15.87 9.60
CA ASN A 469 -19.83 16.33 8.32
C ASN A 469 -21.37 16.50 8.33
N GLY A 470 -22.09 15.87 9.26
CA GLY A 470 -23.55 15.77 9.22
C GLY A 470 -24.06 14.87 8.10
N ASP A 471 -23.31 13.82 7.73
CA ASP A 471 -23.66 12.87 6.68
C ASP A 471 -24.91 12.07 7.06
N ASN A 472 -25.87 11.92 6.12
CA ASN A 472 -27.14 11.23 6.37
C ASN A 472 -27.16 9.78 5.87
N GLY A 473 -26.14 9.33 5.19
CA GLY A 473 -26.05 7.96 4.67
C GLY A 473 -26.02 6.92 5.80
N LYS A 474 -26.65 5.79 5.55
CA LYS A 474 -26.74 4.70 6.51
C LYS A 474 -25.35 4.10 6.82
N ASN A 475 -25.09 3.76 8.07
CA ASN A 475 -23.87 3.13 8.53
C ASN A 475 -24.16 1.78 9.18
N TRP A 476 -23.47 0.74 8.73
CA TRP A 476 -23.59 -0.62 9.26
C TRP A 476 -22.21 -1.12 9.70
N LEU A 477 -22.09 -1.45 10.98
CA LEU A 477 -20.90 -2.05 11.56
C LEU A 477 -21.10 -3.56 11.73
N ILE A 478 -20.18 -4.37 11.20
CA ILE A 478 -20.05 -5.81 11.48
C ILE A 478 -18.71 -5.99 12.18
N PHE A 479 -18.74 -6.17 13.50
CA PHE A 479 -17.52 -6.21 14.31
C PHE A 479 -17.34 -7.55 15.00
N GLY A 480 -16.11 -8.07 14.97
CA GLY A 480 -15.72 -9.33 15.59
C GLY A 480 -14.60 -9.19 16.62
N ASN A 481 -14.72 -9.91 17.74
CA ASN A 481 -13.65 -10.09 18.70
C ASN A 481 -13.85 -11.39 19.52
N GLN A 482 -13.15 -11.57 20.64
CA GLN A 482 -13.21 -12.82 21.41
C GLN A 482 -14.45 -12.86 22.31
N ARG A 483 -14.66 -11.89 23.20
CA ARG A 483 -15.73 -11.86 24.19
C ARG A 483 -16.33 -10.47 24.31
N LEU A 484 -17.65 -10.38 24.41
CA LEU A 484 -18.38 -9.10 24.55
C LEU A 484 -17.89 -8.29 25.76
N ALA A 485 -17.79 -8.93 26.92
CA ALA A 485 -17.47 -8.26 28.19
C ALA A 485 -16.00 -7.80 28.27
N ASP A 486 -15.11 -8.43 27.52
CA ASP A 486 -13.67 -8.17 27.61
C ASP A 486 -13.15 -7.30 26.46
N ASP A 487 -13.73 -7.47 25.26
CA ASP A 487 -13.07 -7.06 24.02
C ASP A 487 -13.96 -6.19 23.11
N PHE A 488 -15.09 -5.65 23.60
CA PHE A 488 -15.89 -4.74 22.80
C PHE A 488 -15.29 -3.32 22.85
N LEU A 489 -14.31 -3.10 21.98
CA LEU A 489 -13.58 -1.84 21.92
C LEU A 489 -14.52 -0.66 21.60
N TYR A 490 -14.37 0.46 22.32
CA TYR A 490 -15.17 1.68 22.16
C TYR A 490 -16.70 1.49 22.32
N GLN A 491 -17.11 0.52 23.15
CA GLN A 491 -18.52 0.14 23.32
C GLN A 491 -19.47 1.33 23.58
N LEU A 492 -19.04 2.29 24.37
CA LEU A 492 -19.87 3.47 24.72
C LEU A 492 -20.10 4.36 23.49
N GLU A 493 -19.07 4.63 22.71
CA GLU A 493 -19.18 5.43 21.49
C GLU A 493 -20.14 4.77 20.47
N TRP A 494 -20.01 3.46 20.25
CA TRP A 494 -20.92 2.71 19.37
C TRP A 494 -22.37 2.75 19.88
N SER A 495 -22.56 2.70 21.21
CA SER A 495 -23.89 2.81 21.81
C SER A 495 -24.50 4.19 21.58
N ASP A 496 -23.69 5.24 21.68
CA ASP A 496 -24.15 6.62 21.47
C ASP A 496 -24.47 6.86 19.99
N TYR A 497 -23.64 6.45 19.04
CA TYR A 497 -23.97 6.47 17.60
C TYR A 497 -25.24 5.67 17.23
N ARG A 498 -25.55 4.61 18.00
CA ARG A 498 -26.83 3.87 17.82
C ARG A 498 -28.02 4.66 18.34
N LYS A 499 -27.88 5.40 19.44
CA LYS A 499 -28.96 6.19 20.06
C LYS A 499 -29.31 7.42 19.24
N ASP A 500 -28.29 8.10 18.71
CA ASP A 500 -28.49 9.31 17.90
C ASP A 500 -28.83 9.01 16.44
N GLY A 501 -28.71 7.76 16.01
CA GLY A 501 -29.05 7.29 14.67
C GLY A 501 -27.94 7.36 13.63
N THR A 502 -26.76 7.89 13.98
CA THR A 502 -25.57 7.92 13.09
C THR A 502 -25.15 6.49 12.71
N LEU A 503 -25.14 5.55 13.66
CA LEU A 503 -24.96 4.14 13.37
C LEU A 503 -26.32 3.47 13.15
N THR A 504 -26.66 3.14 11.91
CA THR A 504 -27.95 2.53 11.55
C THR A 504 -28.07 1.10 12.07
N ARG A 505 -26.97 0.32 12.01
CA ARG A 505 -26.97 -1.09 12.40
C ARG A 505 -25.60 -1.53 12.91
N ALA A 506 -25.60 -2.45 13.90
CA ALA A 506 -24.40 -3.15 14.37
C ALA A 506 -24.71 -4.63 14.54
N ASP A 507 -23.88 -5.50 13.96
CA ASP A 507 -23.89 -6.94 14.17
C ASP A 507 -22.55 -7.38 14.75
N LEU A 508 -22.59 -8.06 15.88
CA LEU A 508 -21.41 -8.39 16.68
C LEU A 508 -21.13 -9.89 16.62
N ALA A 509 -19.88 -10.26 16.43
CA ALA A 509 -19.40 -11.63 16.31
C ALA A 509 -18.39 -11.95 17.41
N TRP A 510 -18.69 -12.94 18.27
CA TRP A 510 -17.88 -13.30 19.41
C TRP A 510 -17.32 -14.71 19.27
N SER A 511 -16.01 -14.84 19.09
CA SER A 511 -15.39 -16.12 18.77
C SER A 511 -15.18 -17.05 19.98
N ARG A 512 -15.33 -16.53 21.21
CA ARG A 512 -15.10 -17.30 22.46
C ARG A 512 -16.20 -17.12 23.51
N GLN A 513 -17.40 -16.71 23.11
CA GLN A 513 -18.50 -16.45 24.05
C GLN A 513 -19.50 -17.60 24.16
N GLY A 514 -19.61 -18.46 23.15
CA GLY A 514 -20.53 -19.58 23.09
C GLY A 514 -19.85 -20.91 22.81
N GLU A 515 -20.65 -21.97 22.63
CA GLU A 515 -20.15 -23.29 22.21
C GLU A 515 -19.53 -23.28 20.82
N HIS A 516 -20.00 -22.39 19.95
CA HIS A 516 -19.51 -22.23 18.60
C HIS A 516 -18.83 -20.88 18.41
N LYS A 517 -17.74 -20.89 17.65
CA LYS A 517 -17.02 -19.67 17.29
C LYS A 517 -17.83 -18.90 16.22
N VAL A 518 -18.17 -17.66 16.52
CA VAL A 518 -18.84 -16.76 15.58
C VAL A 518 -17.84 -15.70 15.13
N TYR A 519 -17.67 -15.57 13.80
CA TYR A 519 -16.80 -14.59 13.17
C TYR A 519 -17.62 -13.66 12.27
N VAL A 520 -17.01 -12.57 11.78
CA VAL A 520 -17.69 -11.55 10.95
C VAL A 520 -18.28 -12.13 9.66
N GLN A 521 -17.61 -13.09 9.01
CA GLN A 521 -18.12 -13.77 7.82
C GLN A 521 -19.43 -14.54 8.08
N HIS A 522 -19.62 -15.06 9.30
CA HIS A 522 -20.89 -15.71 9.67
C HIS A 522 -22.04 -14.69 9.76
N LYS A 523 -21.75 -13.45 10.22
CA LYS A 523 -22.74 -12.37 10.25
C LYS A 523 -23.08 -11.88 8.85
N ILE A 524 -22.12 -11.85 7.94
CA ILE A 524 -22.39 -11.56 6.51
C ILE A 524 -23.35 -12.60 5.93
N ALA A 525 -23.09 -13.88 6.17
CA ALA A 525 -23.94 -14.97 5.69
C ALA A 525 -25.34 -14.96 6.34
N GLU A 526 -25.42 -14.70 7.66
CA GLU A 526 -26.69 -14.57 8.41
C GLU A 526 -27.59 -13.48 7.83
N HIS A 527 -26.97 -12.38 7.37
CA HIS A 527 -27.67 -11.21 6.84
C HIS A 527 -27.51 -11.03 5.33
N ALA A 528 -27.31 -12.13 4.59
CA ALA A 528 -27.00 -12.12 3.16
C ALA A 528 -27.94 -11.25 2.32
N THR A 529 -29.26 -11.35 2.53
CA THR A 529 -30.27 -10.56 1.80
C THR A 529 -30.11 -9.06 2.08
N GLU A 530 -29.84 -8.69 3.32
CA GLU A 530 -29.65 -7.28 3.72
C GLU A 530 -28.36 -6.71 3.13
N VAL A 531 -27.25 -7.47 3.22
CA VAL A 531 -25.97 -7.09 2.60
C VAL A 531 -26.16 -6.84 1.10
N TRP A 532 -26.82 -7.77 0.39
CA TRP A 532 -27.12 -7.62 -1.02
C TRP A 532 -27.95 -6.35 -1.31
N ASN A 533 -29.00 -6.13 -0.53
CA ASN A 533 -29.84 -4.95 -0.69
C ASN A 533 -29.07 -3.64 -0.52
N TRP A 534 -28.13 -3.56 0.43
CA TRP A 534 -27.30 -2.38 0.60
C TRP A 534 -26.31 -2.21 -0.56
N LEU A 535 -25.72 -3.30 -1.06
CA LEU A 535 -24.84 -3.24 -2.24
C LEU A 535 -25.59 -2.72 -3.48
N GLN A 536 -26.85 -3.13 -3.67
CA GLN A 536 -27.72 -2.64 -4.76
C GLN A 536 -28.10 -1.16 -4.59
N GLN A 537 -28.13 -0.64 -3.37
CA GLN A 537 -28.31 0.78 -3.08
C GLN A 537 -27.03 1.61 -3.26
N GLY A 538 -25.95 1.00 -3.75
CA GLY A 538 -24.69 1.67 -3.98
C GLY A 538 -23.77 1.76 -2.74
N ALA A 539 -24.00 0.93 -1.73
CA ALA A 539 -23.17 0.94 -0.53
C ALA A 539 -21.68 0.74 -0.84
N HIS A 540 -20.84 1.50 -0.12
CA HIS A 540 -19.41 1.25 -0.05
C HIS A 540 -19.13 0.28 1.09
N LEU A 541 -18.19 -0.63 0.85
CA LEU A 541 -17.84 -1.71 1.76
C LEU A 541 -16.38 -1.62 2.14
N TYR A 542 -16.12 -1.64 3.45
CA TYR A 542 -14.79 -1.50 4.02
C TYR A 542 -14.45 -2.70 4.89
N VAL A 543 -13.23 -3.24 4.73
CA VAL A 543 -12.74 -4.36 5.52
C VAL A 543 -11.41 -3.97 6.16
N CYS A 544 -11.29 -4.11 7.50
CA CYS A 544 -10.05 -3.82 8.20
C CYS A 544 -9.73 -4.88 9.27
N GLY A 545 -8.45 -5.28 9.35
CA GLY A 545 -7.92 -6.24 10.32
C GLY A 545 -7.06 -7.34 9.70
N ASP A 546 -7.16 -8.56 10.20
CA ASP A 546 -6.30 -9.69 9.82
C ASP A 546 -6.36 -10.03 8.33
N ALA A 547 -5.22 -9.89 7.65
CA ALA A 547 -5.08 -10.15 6.22
C ALA A 547 -5.13 -11.64 5.88
N THR A 548 -4.62 -12.50 6.78
CA THR A 548 -4.32 -13.91 6.47
C THR A 548 -5.57 -14.79 6.46
N ARG A 549 -6.49 -14.56 7.39
CA ARG A 549 -7.71 -15.36 7.55
C ARG A 549 -8.98 -14.54 7.39
N MET A 550 -9.16 -13.52 8.23
CA MET A 550 -10.40 -12.74 8.25
C MET A 550 -10.74 -12.12 6.90
N ALA A 551 -9.80 -11.47 6.24
CA ALA A 551 -10.04 -10.81 4.97
C ALA A 551 -10.44 -11.79 3.85
N ARG A 552 -9.80 -12.97 3.81
CA ARG A 552 -10.14 -14.04 2.84
C ARG A 552 -11.51 -14.64 3.10
N ASP A 553 -11.84 -14.90 4.37
CA ASP A 553 -13.14 -15.47 4.75
C ASP A 553 -14.28 -14.47 4.48
N VAL A 554 -14.05 -13.18 4.76
CA VAL A 554 -14.99 -12.09 4.43
C VAL A 554 -15.20 -12.01 2.93
N GLU A 555 -14.15 -12.03 2.13
CA GLU A 555 -14.24 -12.01 0.67
C GLU A 555 -15.04 -13.20 0.14
N THR A 556 -14.76 -14.40 0.65
CA THR A 556 -15.51 -15.60 0.29
C THR A 556 -17.01 -15.45 0.62
N ALA A 557 -17.33 -14.98 1.83
CA ALA A 557 -18.71 -14.77 2.25
C ALA A 557 -19.45 -13.71 1.39
N LEU A 558 -18.75 -12.65 0.99
CA LEU A 558 -19.29 -11.63 0.09
C LEU A 558 -19.59 -12.19 -1.30
N ILE A 559 -18.68 -12.98 -1.86
CA ILE A 559 -18.89 -13.64 -3.14
C ILE A 559 -20.09 -14.60 -3.05
N ASP A 560 -20.22 -15.38 -1.97
CA ASP A 560 -21.35 -16.27 -1.73
C ASP A 560 -22.69 -15.50 -1.66
N VAL A 561 -22.70 -14.32 -1.02
CA VAL A 561 -23.86 -13.43 -0.98
C VAL A 561 -24.22 -12.93 -2.39
N ILE A 562 -23.23 -12.45 -3.15
CA ILE A 562 -23.44 -11.93 -4.50
C ILE A 562 -23.94 -13.05 -5.44
N GLU A 563 -23.33 -14.23 -5.37
CA GLU A 563 -23.74 -15.41 -6.14
C GLU A 563 -25.20 -15.80 -5.85
N THR A 564 -25.52 -15.98 -4.56
CA THR A 564 -26.83 -16.51 -4.15
C THR A 564 -27.96 -15.49 -4.26
N GLN A 565 -27.75 -14.26 -3.78
CA GLN A 565 -28.78 -13.22 -3.78
C GLN A 565 -28.90 -12.53 -5.16
N GLY A 566 -27.77 -12.35 -5.85
CA GLY A 566 -27.72 -11.80 -7.21
C GLY A 566 -28.11 -12.81 -8.28
N LYS A 567 -28.18 -14.10 -7.93
CA LYS A 567 -28.43 -15.23 -8.88
C LYS A 567 -27.43 -15.24 -10.02
N LEU A 568 -26.19 -14.96 -9.70
CA LEU A 568 -25.05 -14.95 -10.61
C LEU A 568 -24.30 -16.28 -10.58
N SER A 569 -23.50 -16.56 -11.59
CA SER A 569 -22.49 -17.62 -11.47
C SER A 569 -21.39 -17.20 -10.49
N ARG A 570 -20.62 -18.15 -9.96
CA ARG A 570 -19.47 -17.86 -9.09
C ARG A 570 -18.49 -16.89 -9.76
N ASP A 571 -18.18 -17.16 -11.03
CA ASP A 571 -17.25 -16.33 -11.81
C ASP A 571 -17.78 -14.90 -12.01
N ASP A 572 -19.09 -14.74 -12.26
CA ASP A 572 -19.69 -13.40 -12.40
C ASP A 572 -19.81 -12.68 -11.03
N ALA A 573 -19.95 -13.41 -9.93
CA ALA A 573 -19.95 -12.85 -8.59
C ALA A 573 -18.54 -12.34 -8.19
N GLU A 574 -17.49 -13.07 -8.57
CA GLU A 574 -16.10 -12.64 -8.41
C GLU A 574 -15.81 -11.40 -9.26
N ASP A 575 -16.26 -11.38 -10.52
CA ASP A 575 -16.15 -10.21 -11.40
C ASP A 575 -16.87 -8.98 -10.81
N TYR A 576 -18.09 -9.16 -10.29
CA TYR A 576 -18.86 -8.09 -9.64
C TYR A 576 -18.10 -7.49 -8.45
N LEU A 577 -17.55 -8.33 -7.58
CA LEU A 577 -16.77 -7.85 -6.43
C LEU A 577 -15.47 -7.15 -6.87
N ASN A 578 -14.85 -7.62 -7.97
CA ASN A 578 -13.68 -7.00 -8.54
C ASN A 578 -13.99 -5.63 -9.18
N GLU A 579 -15.14 -5.49 -9.87
CA GLU A 579 -15.64 -4.20 -10.36
C GLU A 579 -15.88 -3.22 -9.21
N MET A 580 -16.43 -3.69 -8.08
CA MET A 580 -16.58 -2.86 -6.88
C MET A 580 -15.24 -2.35 -6.34
N ARG A 581 -14.14 -3.13 -6.45
CA ARG A 581 -12.79 -2.66 -6.09
C ARG A 581 -12.32 -1.57 -7.05
N GLU A 582 -12.44 -1.79 -8.37
CA GLU A 582 -12.06 -0.81 -9.38
C GLU A 582 -12.85 0.50 -9.29
N ASP A 583 -14.09 0.44 -8.79
CA ASP A 583 -14.94 1.60 -8.54
C ASP A 583 -14.77 2.19 -7.13
N LYS A 584 -13.78 1.68 -6.36
CA LYS A 584 -13.50 2.07 -4.97
C LYS A 584 -14.71 1.94 -4.03
N ARG A 585 -15.62 1.04 -4.36
CA ARG A 585 -16.77 0.67 -3.53
C ARG A 585 -16.49 -0.51 -2.58
N TYR A 586 -15.44 -1.28 -2.84
CA TYR A 586 -14.92 -2.31 -1.93
C TYR A 586 -13.45 -2.04 -1.65
N GLN A 587 -13.16 -1.61 -0.44
CA GLN A 587 -11.84 -1.15 -0.01
C GLN A 587 -11.40 -1.96 1.21
N ARG A 588 -10.10 -2.27 1.28
CA ARG A 588 -9.53 -3.06 2.38
C ARG A 588 -8.29 -2.35 2.93
N ASP A 589 -8.16 -2.38 4.26
CA ASP A 589 -6.98 -1.95 5.01
C ASP A 589 -6.61 -3.10 5.96
N VAL A 590 -5.83 -4.06 5.45
CA VAL A 590 -5.56 -5.34 6.14
C VAL A 590 -4.06 -5.55 6.33
N TYR A 591 -3.67 -6.12 7.48
CA TYR A 591 -2.29 -6.24 7.96
C TYR A 591 -2.02 -7.55 8.71
#